data_f5c640ce0c27c3b877b2be150b473461
#
_entry.id   f5c640ce0c27c3b877b2be150b473461
#
_cell.length_a   1.000
_cell.length_b   1.000
_cell.length_c   1.000
_cell.angle_alpha   90.00
_cell.angle_beta   90.00
_cell.angle_gamma   90.00
#
_symmetry.space_group_name_H-M   'P 1'
#
loop_
_entity.id
_entity.type
_entity.pdbx_description
1 polymer ?
#
loop_
_entity_poly.entity_id
_entity_poly.type
_entity_poly.pdbx_seq_one_letter_code
_entity_poly.pdbx_strand_id
1 'polypeptide(L)'
;MSNYSTILLAIDLSEESEKVIEPAKKFMAAFDSKVHVLHTIEPFAFAFGGDIPFDVVEIQEQLIDHAKQNIQQLIEKSGLVAEETDVVVGSVNAEVHRKAKEINADLVIVGSHGRHGLALLLGSHASDVIHHAEYDVLAVRI
;
A
#
# COMPACT_ATOMS: atom_id res chain seq x y z
N MET A 1 24.60 10.89 2.00
CA MET A 1 23.50 10.84 1.04
C MET A 1 22.48 9.80 1.48
N SER A 2 21.25 10.24 1.67
CA SER A 2 20.19 9.31 2.06
C SER A 2 19.75 8.49 0.85
N ASN A 3 19.80 7.17 0.95
CA ASN A 3 19.38 6.30 -0.15
C ASN A 3 17.86 6.05 -0.15
N TYR A 4 17.20 6.23 0.98
CA TYR A 4 15.77 5.98 1.11
C TYR A 4 15.10 7.13 1.86
N SER A 5 15.01 8.28 1.20
CA SER A 5 14.40 9.46 1.82
C SER A 5 12.87 9.43 1.82
N THR A 6 12.26 8.74 0.86
CA THR A 6 10.81 8.62 0.76
C THR A 6 10.41 7.18 0.52
N ILE A 7 9.59 6.65 1.42
CA ILE A 7 9.16 5.24 1.41
C ILE A 7 7.65 5.18 1.25
N LEU A 8 7.19 4.31 0.36
CA LEU A 8 5.78 3.96 0.25
C LEU A 8 5.57 2.58 0.86
N LEU A 9 4.70 2.51 1.85
CA LEU A 9 4.35 1.27 2.54
C LEU A 9 2.94 0.87 2.11
N ALA A 10 2.83 -0.25 1.40
CA ALA A 10 1.53 -0.77 0.96
C ALA A 10 1.09 -1.88 1.90
N ILE A 11 -0.05 -1.70 2.56
CA ILE A 11 -0.58 -2.64 3.54
C ILE A 11 -1.99 -3.09 3.18
N ASP A 12 -2.32 -4.34 3.52
CA ASP A 12 -3.61 -4.94 3.19
C ASP A 12 -4.59 -5.01 4.37
N LEU A 13 -4.20 -4.44 5.51
CA LEU A 13 -4.98 -4.44 6.75
C LEU A 13 -5.27 -5.84 7.31
N SER A 14 -4.49 -6.84 6.92
CA SER A 14 -4.54 -8.17 7.50
C SER A 14 -3.84 -8.21 8.86
N GLU A 15 -3.95 -9.34 9.55
CA GLU A 15 -3.23 -9.55 10.81
C GLU A 15 -1.72 -9.45 10.65
N GLU A 16 -1.22 -9.64 9.44
CA GLU A 16 0.21 -9.61 9.13
C GLU A 16 0.75 -8.19 8.87
N SER A 17 -0.12 -7.19 8.86
CA SER A 17 0.28 -5.82 8.53
C SER A 17 1.34 -5.24 9.46
N GLU A 18 1.31 -5.59 10.74
CA GLU A 18 2.32 -5.14 11.69
C GLU A 18 3.72 -5.61 11.32
N LYS A 19 3.84 -6.80 10.74
CA LYS A 19 5.13 -7.35 10.28
C LYS A 19 5.71 -6.54 9.12
N VAL A 20 4.84 -5.97 8.29
CA VAL A 20 5.26 -5.13 7.17
C VAL A 20 5.65 -3.74 7.64
N ILE A 21 5.01 -3.25 8.69
CA ILE A 21 5.30 -1.92 9.26
C ILE A 21 6.65 -1.88 9.94
N GLU A 22 7.07 -2.94 10.62
CA GLU A 22 8.32 -2.95 11.40
C GLU A 22 9.57 -2.57 10.58
N PRO A 23 9.80 -3.14 9.39
CA PRO A 23 10.94 -2.69 8.56
C PRO A 23 10.86 -1.22 8.17
N ALA A 24 9.66 -0.70 7.92
CA ALA A 24 9.50 0.72 7.59
C ALA A 24 9.97 1.60 8.74
N LYS A 25 9.68 1.22 9.98
CA LYS A 25 10.15 1.93 11.17
C LYS A 25 11.67 1.90 11.26
N LYS A 26 12.29 0.77 10.96
CA LYS A 26 13.74 0.62 10.96
C LYS A 26 14.40 1.49 9.90
N PHE A 27 13.87 1.53 8.70
CA PHE A 27 14.38 2.39 7.64
C PHE A 27 14.22 3.87 8.00
N MET A 28 13.08 4.22 8.57
CA MET A 28 12.83 5.58 9.01
C MET A 28 13.87 6.04 10.04
N ALA A 29 14.19 5.18 11.00
CA ALA A 29 15.18 5.48 12.01
C ALA A 29 16.60 5.58 11.43
N ALA A 30 16.92 4.70 10.46
CA ALA A 30 18.27 4.64 9.87
C ALA A 30 18.53 5.75 8.86
N PHE A 31 17.53 6.14 8.06
CA PHE A 31 17.70 7.06 6.93
C PHE A 31 16.92 8.37 7.08
N ASP A 32 16.26 8.58 8.20
CA ASP A 32 15.37 9.74 8.42
C ASP A 32 14.33 9.84 7.29
N SER A 33 13.75 8.71 6.92
CA SER A 33 12.82 8.60 5.81
C SER A 33 11.45 9.17 6.16
N LYS A 34 10.77 9.70 5.14
CA LYS A 34 9.34 10.00 5.21
C LYS A 34 8.59 8.77 4.72
N VAL A 35 7.63 8.30 5.51
CA VAL A 35 6.86 7.09 5.18
C VAL A 35 5.43 7.48 4.84
N HIS A 36 5.00 7.10 3.64
CA HIS A 36 3.62 7.21 3.18
C HIS A 36 2.98 5.83 3.23
N VAL A 37 1.78 5.73 3.76
CA VAL A 37 1.07 4.46 3.88
C VAL A 37 -0.10 4.44 2.90
N LEU A 38 -0.23 3.36 2.17
CA LEU A 38 -1.28 3.18 1.17
C LEU A 38 -2.00 1.86 1.39
N HIS A 39 -3.33 1.90 1.39
CA HIS A 39 -4.19 0.73 1.33
C HIS A 39 -5.09 0.87 0.12
N THR A 40 -5.19 -0.19 -0.69
CA THR A 40 -6.00 -0.20 -1.91
C THR A 40 -7.16 -1.16 -1.75
N ILE A 41 -8.36 -0.69 -2.07
CA ILE A 41 -9.59 -1.47 -2.06
C ILE A 41 -9.97 -1.75 -3.51
N GLU A 42 -10.14 -3.01 -3.88
CA GLU A 42 -10.59 -3.35 -5.22
C GLU A 42 -12.08 -3.01 -5.38
N PRO A 43 -12.49 -2.37 -6.50
CA PRO A 43 -13.88 -1.99 -6.69
C PRO A 43 -14.81 -3.18 -6.80
N PHE A 44 -16.00 -3.07 -6.20
CA PHE A 44 -17.04 -4.08 -6.34
C PHE A 44 -17.52 -4.25 -7.80
N ALA A 45 -17.31 -3.25 -8.64
CA ALA A 45 -17.70 -3.33 -10.05
C ALA A 45 -17.17 -4.59 -10.75
N PHE A 46 -15.98 -5.03 -10.38
CA PHE A 46 -15.38 -6.24 -10.95
C PHE A 46 -16.13 -7.51 -10.54
N ALA A 47 -16.72 -7.52 -9.35
CA ALA A 47 -17.47 -8.66 -8.83
C ALA A 47 -18.85 -8.80 -9.50
N PHE A 48 -19.42 -7.70 -9.99
CA PHE A 48 -20.77 -7.66 -10.53
C PHE A 48 -20.84 -7.45 -12.05
N GLY A 49 -19.71 -7.51 -12.74
CA GLY A 49 -19.68 -7.44 -14.19
C GLY A 49 -20.07 -6.09 -14.80
N GLY A 50 -20.00 -5.03 -14.03
CA GLY A 50 -20.24 -3.68 -14.52
C GLY A 50 -21.56 -3.04 -14.08
N ASP A 51 -22.57 -3.84 -13.75
CA ASP A 51 -23.82 -3.32 -13.19
C ASP A 51 -23.70 -3.27 -11.66
N ILE A 52 -23.58 -2.08 -11.12
CA ILE A 52 -23.44 -1.88 -9.67
C ILE A 52 -24.78 -1.48 -9.09
N PRO A 53 -25.43 -2.32 -8.25
CA PRO A 53 -26.64 -1.90 -7.53
C PRO A 53 -26.32 -0.71 -6.63
N PHE A 54 -27.28 0.17 -6.43
CA PHE A 54 -27.14 1.36 -5.59
C PHE A 54 -26.61 1.03 -4.18
N ASP A 55 -27.11 -0.07 -3.60
CA ASP A 55 -26.71 -0.52 -2.26
C ASP A 55 -25.21 -0.91 -2.19
N VAL A 56 -24.64 -1.39 -3.30
CA VAL A 56 -23.23 -1.76 -3.35
C VAL A 56 -22.32 -0.53 -3.30
N VAL A 57 -22.74 0.57 -3.92
CA VAL A 57 -21.99 1.83 -3.86
C VAL A 57 -21.92 2.32 -2.42
N GLU A 58 -23.03 2.27 -1.69
CA GLU A 58 -23.06 2.66 -0.28
C GLU A 58 -22.20 1.75 0.58
N ILE A 59 -22.24 0.44 0.36
CA ILE A 59 -21.40 -0.52 1.06
C ILE A 59 -19.91 -0.23 0.80
N GLN A 60 -19.55 0.08 -0.44
CA GLN A 60 -18.18 0.41 -0.78
C GLN A 60 -17.70 1.66 -0.05
N GLU A 61 -18.53 2.69 0.04
CA GLU A 61 -18.22 3.90 0.80
C GLU A 61 -17.99 3.60 2.28
N GLN A 62 -18.83 2.73 2.87
CA GLN A 62 -18.66 2.30 4.25
C GLN A 62 -17.37 1.53 4.45
N LEU A 63 -16.99 0.68 3.50
CA LEU A 63 -15.73 -0.06 3.55
C LEU A 63 -14.53 0.88 3.50
N ILE A 64 -14.59 1.91 2.69
CA ILE A 64 -13.53 2.92 2.60
C ILE A 64 -13.37 3.63 3.95
N ASP A 65 -14.48 4.09 4.54
CA ASP A 65 -14.45 4.77 5.83
C ASP A 65 -13.93 3.87 6.94
N HIS A 66 -14.35 2.60 6.93
CA HIS A 66 -13.89 1.61 7.89
C HIS A 66 -12.41 1.34 7.74
N ALA A 67 -11.93 1.23 6.51
CA ALA A 67 -10.51 1.02 6.23
C ALA A 67 -9.66 2.22 6.69
N LYS A 68 -10.14 3.44 6.49
CA LYS A 68 -9.46 4.64 6.99
C LYS A 68 -9.30 4.63 8.49
N GLN A 69 -10.34 4.22 9.22
CA GLN A 69 -10.28 4.09 10.67
C GLN A 69 -9.31 3.00 11.10
N ASN A 70 -9.36 1.85 10.44
CA ASN A 70 -8.50 0.72 10.74
C ASN A 70 -7.03 1.05 10.50
N ILE A 71 -6.73 1.73 9.41
CA ILE A 71 -5.35 2.13 9.09
C ILE A 71 -4.82 3.11 10.14
N GLN A 72 -5.66 4.05 10.53
CA GLN A 72 -5.28 5.04 11.54
C GLN A 72 -4.97 4.37 12.87
N GLN A 73 -5.81 3.44 13.31
CA GLN A 73 -5.60 2.68 14.54
C GLN A 73 -4.33 1.84 14.47
N LEU A 74 -4.11 1.17 13.35
CA LEU A 74 -2.93 0.34 13.13
C LEU A 74 -1.64 1.16 13.20
N ILE A 75 -1.63 2.31 12.55
CA ILE A 75 -0.47 3.20 12.54
C ILE A 75 -0.19 3.74 13.96
N GLU A 76 -1.22 4.17 14.67
CA GLU A 76 -1.09 4.64 16.06
C GLU A 76 -0.56 3.54 16.97
N LYS A 77 -1.12 2.33 16.85
CA LYS A 77 -0.70 1.18 17.65
C LYS A 77 0.75 0.79 17.38
N SER A 78 1.17 0.85 16.12
CA SER A 78 2.52 0.45 15.72
C SER A 78 3.59 1.44 16.13
N GLY A 79 3.22 2.68 16.40
CA GLY A 79 4.15 3.75 16.70
C GLY A 79 4.83 4.36 15.48
N LEU A 80 4.41 3.98 14.29
CA LEU A 80 4.93 4.57 13.05
C LEU A 80 4.44 6.01 12.92
N VAL A 81 5.36 6.93 12.64
CA VAL A 81 5.01 8.30 12.30
C VAL A 81 4.93 8.41 10.79
N ALA A 82 3.71 8.32 10.25
CA ALA A 82 3.47 8.38 8.82
C ALA A 82 3.30 9.83 8.37
N GLU A 83 3.94 10.18 7.25
CA GLU A 83 3.75 11.49 6.63
C GLU A 83 2.33 11.64 6.09
N GLU A 84 1.81 10.57 5.52
CA GLU A 84 0.47 10.53 4.94
C GLU A 84 -0.06 9.11 4.96
N THR A 85 -1.35 8.94 5.17
CA THR A 85 -2.03 7.65 5.06
C THR A 85 -3.20 7.79 4.08
N ASP A 86 -3.23 6.95 3.05
CA ASP A 86 -4.26 6.98 2.02
C ASP A 86 -4.97 5.65 1.89
N VAL A 87 -6.28 5.73 1.65
CA VAL A 87 -7.09 4.61 1.21
C VAL A 87 -7.66 4.98 -0.15
N VAL A 88 -7.38 4.15 -1.15
CA VAL A 88 -7.82 4.39 -2.53
C VAL A 88 -8.57 3.19 -3.06
N VAL A 89 -9.38 3.40 -4.09
CA VAL A 89 -10.11 2.34 -4.77
C VAL A 89 -9.48 2.13 -6.15
N GLY A 90 -9.12 0.90 -6.46
CA GLY A 90 -8.48 0.57 -7.73
C GLY A 90 -7.75 -0.77 -7.66
N SER A 91 -6.87 -1.02 -8.61
CA SER A 91 -6.01 -2.19 -8.53
C SER A 91 -4.75 -1.88 -7.73
N VAL A 92 -4.29 -2.84 -6.94
CA VAL A 92 -3.08 -2.67 -6.11
C VAL A 92 -1.90 -2.25 -6.96
N ASN A 93 -1.66 -2.95 -8.06
CA ASN A 93 -0.55 -2.68 -8.97
C ASN A 93 -0.58 -1.21 -9.45
N ALA A 94 -1.69 -0.78 -10.04
CA ALA A 94 -1.80 0.55 -10.61
C ALA A 94 -1.70 1.65 -9.56
N GLU A 95 -2.36 1.47 -8.42
CA GLU A 95 -2.41 2.50 -7.38
C GLU A 95 -1.07 2.64 -6.65
N VAL A 96 -0.37 1.53 -6.40
CA VAL A 96 0.96 1.59 -5.78
C VAL A 96 1.95 2.29 -6.71
N HIS A 97 1.95 1.96 -8.00
CA HIS A 97 2.85 2.61 -8.95
C HIS A 97 2.53 4.08 -9.14
N ARG A 98 1.24 4.42 -9.21
CA ARG A 98 0.79 5.80 -9.30
C ARG A 98 1.26 6.61 -8.09
N LYS A 99 1.05 6.10 -6.89
CA LYS A 99 1.43 6.79 -5.66
C LYS A 99 2.94 6.91 -5.51
N ALA A 100 3.66 5.84 -5.83
CA ALA A 100 5.13 5.85 -5.78
C ALA A 100 5.70 6.94 -6.68
N LYS A 101 5.15 7.10 -7.87
CA LYS A 101 5.56 8.15 -8.80
C LYS A 101 5.19 9.54 -8.29
N GLU A 102 3.98 9.68 -7.76
CA GLU A 102 3.48 10.96 -7.23
C GLU A 102 4.38 11.51 -6.11
N ILE A 103 4.83 10.65 -5.20
CA ILE A 103 5.65 11.06 -4.06
C ILE A 103 7.16 10.94 -4.32
N ASN A 104 7.55 10.48 -5.50
CA ASN A 104 8.95 10.18 -5.84
C ASN A 104 9.58 9.20 -4.83
N ALA A 105 8.90 8.09 -4.59
CA ALA A 105 9.36 7.09 -3.64
C ALA A 105 10.69 6.48 -4.08
N ASP A 106 11.59 6.30 -3.14
CA ASP A 106 12.86 5.60 -3.35
C ASP A 106 12.71 4.11 -3.08
N LEU A 107 11.78 3.76 -2.21
CA LEU A 107 11.55 2.39 -1.76
C LEU A 107 10.07 2.15 -1.59
N VAL A 108 9.61 1.00 -2.06
CA VAL A 108 8.26 0.50 -1.81
C VAL A 108 8.38 -0.76 -0.95
N ILE A 109 7.69 -0.79 0.19
CA ILE A 109 7.68 -1.93 1.10
C ILE A 109 6.33 -2.64 1.00
N VAL A 110 6.35 -3.93 0.74
CA VAL A 110 5.16 -4.79 0.64
C VAL A 110 5.38 -6.08 1.43
N GLY A 111 4.30 -6.81 1.70
CA GLY A 111 4.42 -8.17 2.22
C GLY A 111 4.82 -9.14 1.11
N SER A 112 5.39 -10.28 1.48
CA SER A 112 5.72 -11.32 0.49
C SER A 112 4.46 -12.02 -0.03
N HIS A 113 3.38 -12.01 0.75
CA HIS A 113 2.09 -12.60 0.42
C HIS A 113 0.95 -11.65 0.79
N GLY A 114 -0.27 -12.04 0.48
CA GLY A 114 -1.46 -11.28 0.83
C GLY A 114 -1.95 -10.37 -0.28
N ARG A 115 -2.96 -9.58 0.01
CA ARG A 115 -3.63 -8.72 -0.97
C ARG A 115 -2.76 -7.61 -1.55
N HIS A 116 -1.76 -7.18 -0.78
CA HIS A 116 -0.80 -6.16 -1.22
C HIS A 116 0.60 -6.75 -1.27
N GLY A 117 0.69 -8.06 -1.56
CA GLY A 117 1.96 -8.75 -1.65
C GLY A 117 2.70 -8.49 -2.95
N LEU A 118 3.94 -8.97 -2.99
CA LEU A 118 4.83 -8.75 -4.13
C LEU A 118 4.22 -9.21 -5.46
N ALA A 119 3.55 -10.36 -5.48
CA ALA A 119 2.94 -10.89 -6.71
C ALA A 119 1.88 -9.94 -7.28
N LEU A 120 1.06 -9.33 -6.42
CA LEU A 120 0.04 -8.38 -6.86
C LEU A 120 0.65 -7.05 -7.29
N LEU A 121 1.71 -6.61 -6.62
CA LEU A 121 2.43 -5.40 -7.01
C LEU A 121 3.03 -5.54 -8.41
N LEU A 122 3.65 -6.67 -8.71
CA LEU A 122 4.26 -6.91 -10.01
C LEU A 122 3.23 -7.17 -11.10
N GLY A 123 2.10 -7.78 -10.75
CA GLY A 123 1.04 -8.09 -11.71
C GLY A 123 1.47 -9.08 -12.79
N SER A 124 0.76 -9.09 -13.90
CA SER A 124 1.03 -9.97 -15.04
C SER A 124 2.21 -9.50 -15.90
N HIS A 125 2.65 -8.28 -15.71
CA HIS A 125 3.75 -7.66 -16.48
C HIS A 125 4.94 -7.35 -15.58
N ALA A 126 5.35 -8.35 -14.78
CA ALA A 126 6.41 -8.21 -13.79
C ALA A 126 7.73 -7.71 -14.40
N SER A 127 8.08 -8.18 -15.59
CA SER A 127 9.30 -7.75 -16.27
C SER A 127 9.29 -6.26 -16.58
N ASP A 128 8.17 -5.75 -17.06
CA ASP A 128 8.02 -4.34 -17.38
C ASP A 128 8.13 -3.46 -16.13
N VAL A 129 7.50 -3.90 -15.04
CA VAL A 129 7.55 -3.18 -13.77
C VAL A 129 8.98 -3.09 -13.27
N ILE A 130 9.72 -4.19 -13.27
CA ILE A 130 11.11 -4.24 -12.80
C ILE A 130 12.00 -3.35 -13.66
N HIS A 131 11.83 -3.37 -14.99
CA HIS A 131 12.65 -2.58 -15.91
C HIS A 131 12.37 -1.08 -15.87
N HIS A 132 11.15 -0.70 -15.53
CA HIS A 132 10.72 0.70 -15.56
C HIS A 132 10.50 1.30 -14.16
N ALA A 133 10.69 0.52 -13.11
CA ALA A 133 10.54 1.01 -11.75
C ALA A 133 11.70 1.96 -11.40
N GLU A 134 11.34 3.12 -10.87
CA GLU A 134 12.31 4.13 -10.41
C GLU A 134 12.55 4.03 -8.91
N TYR A 135 12.19 2.90 -8.30
CA TYR A 135 12.29 2.66 -6.87
C TYR A 135 12.66 1.21 -6.59
N ASP A 136 13.27 1.00 -5.46
CA ASP A 136 13.54 -0.35 -4.98
C ASP A 136 12.30 -0.94 -4.31
N VAL A 137 12.20 -2.26 -4.27
CA VAL A 137 11.10 -2.96 -3.63
C VAL A 137 11.63 -3.89 -2.56
N LEU A 138 11.10 -3.76 -1.36
CA LEU A 138 11.38 -4.68 -0.26
C LEU A 138 10.13 -5.51 0.01
N ALA A 139 10.24 -6.82 -0.17
CA ALA A 139 9.19 -7.76 0.18
C ALA A 139 9.49 -8.33 1.58
N VAL A 140 8.63 -7.99 2.53
CA VAL A 140 8.80 -8.44 3.91
C VAL A 140 8.20 -9.84 4.05
N ARG A 141 8.97 -10.75 4.57
CA ARG A 141 8.52 -12.12 4.79
C ARG A 141 7.44 -12.17 5.87
N ILE A 142 6.29 -12.70 5.49
CA ILE A 142 5.15 -12.88 6.39
C ILE A 142 4.57 -14.29 6.27
#